data_286d9e7e3346e8cbac72e8aa2262a9db
#
_entry.id   286d9e7e3346e8cbac72e8aa2262a9db
#
_cell.length_a   1.000
_cell.length_b   1.000
_cell.length_c   1.000
_cell.angle_alpha   90.00
_cell.angle_beta   90.00
_cell.angle_gamma   90.00
#
_symmetry.space_group_name_H-M   'P 1'
#
loop_
_entity.id
_entity.type
_entity.pdbx_description
1 polymer ?
#
loop_
_entity_poly.entity_id
_entity_poly.type
_entity_poly.pdbx_seq_one_letter_code
_entity_poly.pdbx_strand_id
1 'polypeptide(L)'
;AKSYGASSEVEVFDSYPVLTNSVEETEFAKALALEVFGEEGVLESISPMNASEDFAFMLQQRPGCYFLLGNGEKGGKGSCMVHNPGYDFNDDIISTGATLFARLVETHCR
;
A
#
# COMPACT_ATOMS: atom_id res chain seq x y z
N ALA A 1 1.80 35.25 11.20
CA ALA A 1 0.79 36.24 10.90
C ALA A 1 0.99 37.53 11.72
N LYS A 2 1.01 37.45 13.05
CA LYS A 2 1.13 38.62 13.95
C LYS A 2 2.38 39.48 13.70
N SER A 3 3.52 38.89 13.35
CA SER A 3 4.78 39.59 13.03
C SER A 3 4.65 40.51 11.79
N TYR A 4 3.64 40.30 10.96
CA TYR A 4 3.34 41.07 9.75
C TYR A 4 2.04 41.86 9.86
N GLY A 5 1.51 42.05 11.09
CA GLY A 5 0.27 42.78 11.31
C GLY A 5 -0.99 42.09 10.79
N ALA A 6 -0.92 40.79 10.51
CA ALA A 6 -2.06 39.98 10.05
C ALA A 6 -2.59 39.08 11.15
N SER A 7 -3.84 38.68 11.06
CA SER A 7 -4.44 37.60 11.87
C SER A 7 -4.58 36.32 11.03
N SER A 8 -4.57 35.18 11.70
CA SER A 8 -4.84 33.87 11.08
C SER A 8 -5.75 33.06 11.99
N GLU A 9 -6.65 32.34 11.41
CA GLU A 9 -7.45 31.28 12.01
C GLU A 9 -7.02 29.96 11.38
N VAL A 10 -6.80 28.96 12.21
CA VAL A 10 -6.36 27.62 11.75
C VAL A 10 -7.29 26.60 12.37
N GLU A 11 -7.92 25.80 11.51
CA GLU A 11 -8.73 24.67 11.91
C GLU A 11 -8.06 23.38 11.39
N VAL A 12 -7.93 22.39 12.26
CA VAL A 12 -7.30 21.10 11.93
C VAL A 12 -8.34 20.01 12.06
N PHE A 13 -8.52 19.26 10.99
CA PHE A 13 -9.43 18.12 10.93
C PHE A 13 -8.63 16.82 10.82
N ASP A 14 -8.81 15.91 11.76
CA ASP A 14 -8.28 14.55 11.68
C ASP A 14 -9.22 13.71 10.82
N SER A 15 -8.84 13.46 9.57
CA SER A 15 -9.69 12.79 8.59
C SER A 15 -9.45 11.29 8.49
N TYR A 16 -8.21 10.83 8.65
CA TYR A 16 -7.81 9.43 8.47
C TYR A 16 -6.90 8.96 9.59
N PRO A 17 -7.12 7.74 10.12
CA PRO A 17 -6.16 7.13 11.03
C PRO A 17 -4.89 6.72 10.28
N VAL A 18 -3.81 6.51 11.05
CA VAL A 18 -2.59 5.93 10.50
C VAL A 18 -2.87 4.49 10.07
N LEU A 19 -2.50 4.14 8.84
CA LEU A 19 -2.52 2.76 8.38
C LEU A 19 -1.33 2.02 9.01
N THR A 20 -1.65 1.03 9.82
CA THR A 20 -0.66 0.14 10.45
C THR A 20 -1.09 -1.29 10.25
N ASN A 21 -0.30 -2.04 9.50
CA ASN A 21 -0.55 -3.46 9.25
C ASN A 21 -0.43 -4.27 10.54
N SER A 22 -1.23 -5.31 10.66
CA SER A 22 -1.11 -6.31 11.73
C SER A 22 0.12 -7.19 11.45
N VAL A 23 0.89 -7.48 12.49
CA VAL A 23 2.17 -8.19 12.36
C VAL A 23 1.97 -9.61 11.81
N GLU A 24 1.04 -10.36 12.37
CA GLU A 24 0.78 -11.75 11.98
C GLU A 24 0.34 -11.87 10.52
N GLU A 25 -0.61 -11.05 10.09
CA GLU A 25 -1.10 -11.03 8.71
C GLU A 25 -0.03 -10.54 7.72
N THR A 26 0.84 -9.64 8.16
CA THR A 26 1.96 -9.17 7.35
C THR A 26 2.98 -10.29 7.14
N GLU A 27 3.39 -10.97 8.20
CA GLU A 27 4.34 -12.09 8.10
C GLU A 27 3.77 -13.25 7.28
N PHE A 28 2.47 -13.55 7.44
CA PHE A 28 1.78 -14.56 6.63
C PHE A 28 1.79 -14.20 5.13
N ALA A 29 1.37 -12.98 4.79
CA ALA A 29 1.34 -12.52 3.40
C ALA A 29 2.74 -12.46 2.79
N LYS A 30 3.75 -12.00 3.56
CA LYS A 30 5.15 -11.95 3.15
C LYS A 30 5.71 -13.35 2.89
N ALA A 31 5.53 -14.30 3.81
CA ALA A 31 6.02 -15.66 3.65
C ALA A 31 5.46 -16.31 2.38
N LEU A 32 4.16 -16.10 2.11
CA LEU A 32 3.53 -16.61 0.92
C LEU A 32 4.01 -15.91 -0.36
N ALA A 33 4.21 -14.60 -0.32
CA ALA A 33 4.76 -13.86 -1.44
C ALA A 33 6.18 -14.33 -1.79
N LEU A 34 7.01 -14.59 -0.79
CA LEU A 34 8.35 -15.18 -0.97
C LEU A 34 8.30 -16.58 -1.58
N GLU A 35 7.35 -17.42 -1.16
CA GLU A 35 7.13 -18.76 -1.77
C GLU A 35 6.76 -18.65 -3.25
N VAL A 36 5.89 -17.69 -3.60
CA VAL A 36 5.34 -17.58 -4.95
C VAL A 36 6.27 -16.84 -5.91
N PHE A 37 6.93 -15.77 -5.45
CA PHE A 37 7.70 -14.86 -6.29
C PHE A 37 9.21 -14.88 -6.03
N GLY A 38 9.68 -15.55 -4.98
CA GLY A 38 11.08 -15.56 -4.56
C GLY A 38 11.53 -14.25 -3.92
N GLU A 39 12.77 -14.24 -3.42
CA GLU A 39 13.35 -13.09 -2.71
C GLU A 39 13.48 -11.84 -3.59
N GLU A 40 13.78 -12.01 -4.87
CA GLU A 40 13.92 -10.89 -5.82
C GLU A 40 12.55 -10.26 -6.18
N GLY A 41 11.46 -10.99 -6.00
CA GLY A 41 10.10 -10.53 -6.27
C GLY A 41 9.43 -9.80 -5.10
N VAL A 42 10.07 -9.72 -3.93
CA VAL A 42 9.48 -9.17 -2.72
C VAL A 42 10.36 -8.08 -2.10
N LEU A 43 9.80 -6.88 -1.96
CA LEU A 43 10.41 -5.83 -1.15
C LEU A 43 9.91 -5.94 0.28
N GLU A 44 10.78 -6.34 1.21
CA GLU A 44 10.41 -6.61 2.59
C GLU A 44 10.04 -5.36 3.39
N SER A 45 10.57 -4.22 3.00
CA SER A 45 10.37 -2.97 3.72
C SER A 45 10.43 -1.78 2.78
N ILE A 46 9.48 -0.89 2.95
CA ILE A 46 9.46 0.42 2.31
C ILE A 46 9.40 1.51 3.38
N SER A 47 9.93 2.68 3.07
CA SER A 47 9.77 3.82 3.97
C SER A 47 8.29 4.18 4.14
N PRO A 48 7.86 4.60 5.34
CA PRO A 48 6.50 5.09 5.53
C PRO A 48 6.12 6.17 4.51
N MET A 49 4.94 6.05 3.94
CA MET A 49 4.43 7.01 2.97
C MET A 49 3.52 8.03 3.66
N ASN A 50 3.73 9.31 3.35
CA ASN A 50 2.87 10.39 3.80
C ASN A 50 1.63 10.47 2.87
N ALA A 51 0.70 9.54 3.08
CA ALA A 51 -0.54 9.44 2.33
C ALA A 51 -1.69 9.04 3.26
N SER A 52 -2.91 9.26 2.80
CA SER A 52 -4.12 8.76 3.47
C SER A 52 -4.64 7.54 2.71
N GLU A 53 -5.15 6.56 3.46
CA GLU A 53 -5.65 5.32 2.91
C GLU A 53 -6.88 4.87 3.71
N ASP A 54 -7.98 4.60 3.06
CA ASP A 54 -9.23 4.23 3.72
C ASP A 54 -9.22 2.82 4.31
N PHE A 55 -8.35 1.94 3.82
CA PHE A 55 -8.10 0.63 4.41
C PHE A 55 -7.68 0.72 5.89
N ALA A 56 -7.16 1.87 6.32
CA ALA A 56 -6.84 2.13 7.72
C ALA A 56 -8.06 1.95 8.65
N PHE A 57 -9.26 2.31 8.19
CA PHE A 57 -10.50 2.09 8.95
C PHE A 57 -10.87 0.61 9.05
N MET A 58 -10.60 -0.18 8.01
CA MET A 58 -10.80 -1.63 8.05
C MET A 58 -9.88 -2.30 9.06
N LEU A 59 -8.61 -1.86 9.12
CA LEU A 59 -7.63 -2.36 10.08
C LEU A 59 -7.98 -2.04 11.54
N GLN A 60 -8.74 -1.00 11.81
CA GLN A 60 -9.28 -0.73 13.15
C GLN A 60 -10.36 -1.73 13.58
N GLN A 61 -11.00 -2.41 12.63
CA GLN A 61 -12.08 -3.35 12.88
C GLN A 61 -11.63 -4.81 12.83
N ARG A 62 -10.63 -5.11 12.02
CA ARG A 62 -10.09 -6.46 11.81
C ARG A 62 -8.60 -6.42 11.55
N PRO A 63 -7.83 -7.40 12.07
CA PRO A 63 -6.46 -7.59 11.64
C PRO A 63 -6.37 -7.77 10.13
N GLY A 64 -5.30 -7.25 9.54
CA GLY A 64 -5.10 -7.33 8.10
C GLY A 64 -3.75 -6.77 7.67
N CYS A 65 -3.45 -6.93 6.40
CA CYS A 65 -2.25 -6.45 5.76
C CYS A 65 -2.58 -5.73 4.45
N TYR A 66 -2.14 -4.50 4.36
CA TYR A 66 -2.12 -3.72 3.11
C TYR A 66 -0.75 -3.83 2.49
N PHE A 67 -0.66 -4.28 1.27
CA PHE A 67 0.59 -4.38 0.52
C PHE A 67 0.45 -3.72 -0.86
N LEU A 68 1.56 -3.40 -1.48
CA LEU A 68 1.61 -2.77 -2.78
C LEU A 68 2.16 -3.75 -3.83
N LEU A 69 1.65 -3.66 -5.04
CA LEU A 69 2.25 -4.29 -6.21
C LEU A 69 3.03 -3.25 -7.00
N GLY A 70 4.26 -3.59 -7.37
CA GLY A 70 5.05 -2.77 -8.26
C GLY A 70 4.38 -2.66 -9.64
N ASN A 71 4.18 -1.43 -10.12
CA ASN A 71 3.49 -1.17 -11.40
C ASN A 71 4.44 -1.16 -12.62
N GLY A 72 5.74 -1.23 -12.40
CA GLY A 72 6.74 -1.25 -13.47
C GLY A 72 8.02 -0.49 -13.13
N GLU A 73 8.97 -0.53 -14.05
CA GLU A 73 10.28 0.11 -13.90
C GLU A 73 10.30 1.51 -14.50
N LYS A 74 11.28 2.33 -14.06
CA LYS A 74 11.49 3.69 -14.55
C LYS A 74 11.69 3.69 -16.07
N GLY A 75 10.88 4.46 -16.79
CA GLY A 75 10.90 4.59 -18.23
C GLY A 75 10.07 3.57 -19.00
N GLY A 76 9.47 2.57 -18.30
CA GLY A 76 8.53 1.61 -18.86
C GLY A 76 7.06 1.93 -18.54
N LYS A 77 6.17 1.01 -18.89
CA LYS A 77 4.77 1.05 -18.43
C LYS A 77 4.73 1.12 -16.91
N GLY A 78 3.84 1.91 -16.37
CA GLY A 78 3.67 2.04 -14.93
C GLY A 78 4.74 2.85 -14.20
N SER A 79 5.64 3.52 -14.92
CA SER A 79 6.74 4.32 -14.32
C SER A 79 6.28 5.60 -13.64
N CYS A 80 5.07 6.07 -13.90
CA CYS A 80 4.47 7.21 -13.22
C CYS A 80 3.76 6.75 -11.94
N MET A 81 3.89 7.55 -10.88
CA MET A 81 3.14 7.34 -9.64
C MET A 81 1.64 7.59 -9.86
N VAL A 82 0.81 6.96 -9.05
CA VAL A 82 -0.62 7.27 -8.94
C VAL A 82 -0.82 8.78 -8.70
N HIS A 83 -1.96 9.31 -9.10
CA HIS A 83 -2.28 10.75 -9.08
C HIS A 83 -1.46 11.62 -10.06
N ASN A 84 -0.64 11.03 -10.91
CA ASN A 84 0.03 11.74 -12.00
C ASN A 84 -0.84 11.64 -13.27
N PRO A 85 -1.03 12.73 -14.06
CA PRO A 85 -1.81 12.67 -15.30
C PRO A 85 -1.22 11.71 -16.36
N GLY A 86 0.05 11.36 -16.25
CA GLY A 86 0.70 10.36 -17.09
C GLY A 86 0.69 8.94 -16.51
N TYR A 87 -0.05 8.70 -15.42
CA TYR A 87 -0.18 7.35 -14.85
C TYR A 87 -0.87 6.41 -15.84
N ASP A 88 -0.26 5.27 -16.05
CA ASP A 88 -0.80 4.17 -16.84
C ASP A 88 -0.67 2.88 -16.03
N PHE A 89 -1.77 2.15 -15.89
CA PHE A 89 -1.78 0.88 -15.19
C PHE A 89 -1.08 -0.18 -16.05
N ASN A 90 -0.18 -0.94 -15.43
CA ASN A 90 0.49 -2.03 -16.12
C ASN A 90 -0.34 -3.31 -16.03
N ASP A 91 -1.07 -3.64 -17.10
CA ASP A 91 -1.93 -4.83 -17.16
C ASP A 91 -1.17 -6.15 -16.96
N ASP A 92 0.14 -6.17 -17.19
CA ASP A 92 0.97 -7.36 -17.03
C ASP A 92 1.06 -7.82 -15.56
N ILE A 93 0.79 -6.92 -14.57
CA ILE A 93 0.80 -7.27 -13.15
C ILE A 93 -0.52 -7.85 -12.63
N ILE A 94 -1.58 -7.86 -13.43
CA ILE A 94 -2.90 -8.39 -13.01
C ILE A 94 -2.78 -9.85 -12.58
N SER A 95 -2.07 -10.66 -13.35
CA SER A 95 -1.87 -12.08 -13.03
C SER A 95 -1.07 -12.27 -11.74
N THR A 96 -0.09 -11.40 -11.47
CA THR A 96 0.70 -11.42 -10.24
C THR A 96 -0.18 -11.18 -9.01
N GLY A 97 -0.99 -10.12 -9.04
CA GLY A 97 -1.94 -9.82 -7.96
C GLY A 97 -2.98 -10.93 -7.76
N ALA A 98 -3.60 -11.39 -8.84
CA ALA A 98 -4.58 -12.46 -8.80
C ALA A 98 -3.99 -13.77 -8.23
N THR A 99 -2.76 -14.12 -8.61
CA THR A 99 -2.06 -15.30 -8.10
C THR A 99 -1.84 -15.21 -6.60
N LEU A 100 -1.34 -14.06 -6.11
CA LEU A 100 -1.11 -13.89 -4.68
C LEU A 100 -2.41 -14.02 -3.88
N PHE A 101 -3.49 -13.35 -4.29
CA PHE A 101 -4.78 -13.46 -3.61
C PHE A 101 -5.35 -14.88 -3.65
N ALA A 102 -5.25 -15.59 -4.76
CA ALA A 102 -5.68 -16.99 -4.84
C ALA A 102 -4.90 -17.87 -3.85
N ARG A 103 -3.58 -17.71 -3.81
CA ARG A 103 -2.72 -18.46 -2.88
C ARG A 103 -2.98 -18.10 -1.41
N LEU A 104 -3.26 -16.83 -1.10
CA LEU A 104 -3.66 -16.41 0.25
C LEU A 104 -4.91 -17.17 0.72
N VAL A 105 -5.94 -17.22 -0.13
CA VAL A 105 -7.19 -17.95 0.18
C VAL A 105 -6.94 -19.44 0.33
N GLU A 106 -6.25 -20.08 -0.61
CA GLU A 106 -5.95 -21.51 -0.56
C GLU A 106 -5.15 -21.92 0.67
N THR A 107 -4.26 -21.05 1.15
CA THR A 107 -3.41 -21.33 2.30
C THR A 107 -4.11 -21.03 3.62
N HIS A 108 -4.88 -19.94 3.68
CA HIS A 108 -5.60 -19.53 4.89
C HIS A 108 -6.82 -20.43 5.20
N CYS A 109 -7.46 -20.98 4.18
CA CYS A 109 -8.69 -21.79 4.33
C CYS A 109 -8.41 -23.30 4.50
N ARG A 110 -7.17 -23.70 4.71
CA ARG A 110 -6.78 -25.08 5.02
C ARG A 110 -6.69 -25.27 6.53
#